data_504e4fb5d01d91b10cec20e08b28eb5b
#
_entry.id   504e4fb5d01d91b10cec20e08b28eb5b
#
_cell.length_a   1.000
_cell.length_b   1.000
_cell.length_c   1.000
_cell.angle_alpha   90.00
_cell.angle_beta   90.00
_cell.angle_gamma   90.00
#
_symmetry.space_group_name_H-M   'P 1'
#
loop_
_entity.id
_entity.type
_entity.pdbx_description
1 polymer ?
#
loop_
_entity_poly.entity_id
_entity_poly.type
_entity_poly.pdbx_seq_one_letter_code
_entity_poly.pdbx_strand_id
1 'polypeptide(L)'
;MSEENKTPEEHLPALVKAAPELLPVWDWWVKEGKSTVTMLLVAAVVVAGFYAGRNWLRGRDAAANQALVNAFAVDELETAVSDYGSTKVGDALRLRLAKGYYDAGRYDDALAVYDKLAGKADAAFADIAAVGRAYALEGQEKYKEAGEAFAAFAEANAKSYLLLTAQLGAARCKALAGDKDGAAKDFDALKAAAKDELAKARIERMADAVKRHDPARAAHSLFDAANAAAEAVKAEAKPAEAKPAEKPAEAKK
;
A
#
# COMPACT_ATOMS: atom_id res chain seq x y z
N MET A 1 -14.38 -75.89 6.43
CA MET A 1 -13.69 -75.12 7.43
C MET A 1 -14.72 -74.10 7.92
N SER A 2 -15.19 -74.30 9.14
CA SER A 2 -16.34 -73.59 9.73
C SER A 2 -15.92 -72.19 10.11
N GLU A 3 -16.47 -71.16 9.48
CA GLU A 3 -16.47 -69.82 10.05
C GLU A 3 -17.36 -69.87 11.30
N GLU A 4 -16.72 -69.76 12.43
CA GLU A 4 -17.31 -69.76 13.75
C GLU A 4 -18.19 -68.51 13.85
N ASN A 5 -19.49 -68.70 13.87
CA ASN A 5 -20.55 -67.74 14.02
C ASN A 5 -20.47 -67.15 15.45
N LYS A 6 -19.53 -66.24 15.67
CA LYS A 6 -19.39 -65.52 16.94
C LYS A 6 -20.59 -64.59 17.13
N THR A 7 -21.31 -64.84 18.23
CA THR A 7 -22.47 -64.02 18.58
C THR A 7 -22.05 -62.53 18.76
N PRO A 8 -22.93 -61.56 18.43
CA PRO A 8 -22.65 -60.14 18.50
C PRO A 8 -22.16 -59.64 19.87
N GLU A 9 -22.39 -60.38 20.93
CA GLU A 9 -22.05 -60.04 22.31
C GLU A 9 -20.57 -60.22 22.66
N GLU A 10 -19.78 -60.97 21.88
CA GLU A 10 -18.36 -61.25 22.18
C GLU A 10 -17.45 -60.04 21.88
N HIS A 11 -17.90 -59.09 21.04
CA HIS A 11 -17.10 -57.95 20.63
C HIS A 11 -17.40 -56.67 21.44
N LEU A 12 -18.27 -56.75 22.47
CA LEU A 12 -18.60 -55.60 23.31
C LEU A 12 -17.45 -55.27 24.30
N PRO A 13 -17.00 -53.99 24.40
CA PRO A 13 -16.03 -53.59 25.41
C PRO A 13 -16.55 -53.89 26.82
N ALA A 14 -15.64 -54.18 27.75
CA ALA A 14 -15.95 -54.52 29.14
C ALA A 14 -16.85 -53.50 29.83
N LEU A 15 -16.69 -52.21 29.49
CA LEU A 15 -17.51 -51.10 29.98
C LEU A 15 -18.96 -51.18 29.53
N VAL A 16 -19.24 -51.59 28.29
CA VAL A 16 -20.60 -51.74 27.76
C VAL A 16 -21.26 -52.97 28.30
N LYS A 17 -20.50 -54.03 28.59
CA LYS A 17 -21.00 -55.23 29.28
C LYS A 17 -21.41 -54.93 30.72
N ALA A 18 -20.71 -54.02 31.40
CA ALA A 18 -21.00 -53.62 32.76
C ALA A 18 -22.14 -52.63 32.88
N ALA A 19 -22.49 -51.87 31.82
CA ALA A 19 -23.54 -50.85 31.79
C ALA A 19 -24.39 -51.01 30.53
N PRO A 20 -25.44 -51.85 30.53
CA PRO A 20 -26.29 -52.13 29.35
C PRO A 20 -26.95 -50.88 28.75
N GLU A 21 -27.16 -49.87 29.51
CA GLU A 21 -27.66 -48.56 29.05
C GLU A 21 -26.75 -47.88 28.04
N LEU A 22 -25.48 -48.27 27.92
CA LEU A 22 -24.54 -47.76 26.92
C LEU A 22 -24.63 -48.50 25.57
N LEU A 23 -25.41 -49.58 25.45
CA LEU A 23 -25.59 -50.31 24.19
C LEU A 23 -26.07 -49.44 23.03
N PRO A 24 -27.07 -48.53 23.19
CA PRO A 24 -27.49 -47.68 22.07
C PRO A 24 -26.39 -46.70 21.60
N VAL A 25 -25.57 -46.22 22.52
CA VAL A 25 -24.45 -45.34 22.21
C VAL A 25 -23.33 -46.09 21.49
N TRP A 26 -23.08 -47.37 21.92
CA TRP A 26 -22.12 -48.23 21.29
C TRP A 26 -22.54 -48.64 19.87
N ASP A 27 -23.80 -49.00 19.65
CA ASP A 27 -24.34 -49.34 18.35
C ASP A 27 -24.28 -48.15 17.39
N TRP A 28 -24.62 -46.96 17.85
CA TRP A 28 -24.44 -45.74 17.08
C TRP A 28 -22.97 -45.50 16.76
N TRP A 29 -22.06 -45.67 17.74
CA TRP A 29 -20.61 -45.49 17.55
C TRP A 29 -20.06 -46.42 16.48
N VAL A 30 -20.46 -47.70 16.50
CA VAL A 30 -19.97 -48.67 15.53
C VAL A 30 -20.52 -48.43 14.13
N LYS A 31 -21.79 -48.00 14.03
CA LYS A 31 -22.48 -47.80 12.75
C LYS A 31 -22.12 -46.45 12.10
N GLU A 32 -22.17 -45.39 12.85
CA GLU A 32 -22.08 -44.02 12.32
C GLU A 32 -21.05 -43.13 13.08
N GLY A 33 -20.73 -43.45 14.33
CA GLY A 33 -19.93 -42.63 15.19
C GLY A 33 -18.53 -42.37 14.67
N LYS A 34 -17.88 -43.38 14.07
CA LYS A 34 -16.56 -43.26 13.47
C LYS A 34 -16.55 -42.26 12.31
N SER A 35 -17.54 -42.34 11.43
CA SER A 35 -17.71 -41.46 10.30
C SER A 35 -18.02 -40.02 10.76
N THR A 36 -18.95 -39.88 11.71
CA THR A 36 -19.34 -38.59 12.27
C THR A 36 -18.18 -37.90 12.99
N VAL A 37 -17.43 -38.62 13.82
CA VAL A 37 -16.26 -38.09 14.51
C VAL A 37 -15.16 -37.71 13.53
N THR A 38 -14.91 -38.53 12.50
CA THR A 38 -13.95 -38.20 11.46
C THR A 38 -14.37 -36.90 10.73
N MET A 39 -15.65 -36.77 10.37
CA MET A 39 -16.19 -35.58 9.72
C MET A 39 -16.05 -34.33 10.62
N LEU A 40 -16.33 -34.47 11.91
CA LEU A 40 -16.16 -33.37 12.88
C LEU A 40 -14.68 -32.99 13.04
N LEU A 41 -13.76 -33.95 13.08
CA LEU A 41 -12.32 -33.66 13.12
C LEU A 41 -11.85 -32.96 11.86
N VAL A 42 -12.29 -33.40 10.69
CA VAL A 42 -11.97 -32.72 9.42
C VAL A 42 -12.51 -31.27 9.44
N ALA A 43 -13.77 -31.09 9.86
CA ALA A 43 -14.35 -29.76 10.00
C ALA A 43 -13.56 -28.87 10.99
N ALA A 44 -13.15 -29.42 12.13
CA ALA A 44 -12.34 -28.72 13.11
C ALA A 44 -10.97 -28.30 12.55
N VAL A 45 -10.31 -29.19 11.79
CA VAL A 45 -9.03 -28.88 11.11
C VAL A 45 -9.21 -27.78 10.07
N VAL A 46 -10.28 -27.83 9.27
CA VAL A 46 -10.60 -26.79 8.28
C VAL A 46 -10.83 -25.43 8.97
N VAL A 47 -11.62 -25.43 10.04
CA VAL A 47 -11.88 -24.20 10.81
C VAL A 47 -10.61 -23.67 11.46
N ALA A 48 -9.82 -24.52 12.08
CA ALA A 48 -8.53 -24.13 12.68
C ALA A 48 -7.57 -23.59 11.61
N GLY A 49 -7.47 -24.24 10.46
CA GLY A 49 -6.67 -23.78 9.32
C GLY A 49 -7.13 -22.42 8.80
N PHE A 50 -8.44 -22.21 8.69
CA PHE A 50 -9.02 -20.93 8.30
C PHE A 50 -8.66 -19.80 9.30
N TYR A 51 -8.81 -20.05 10.59
CA TYR A 51 -8.45 -19.07 11.61
C TYR A 51 -6.95 -18.79 11.67
N ALA A 52 -6.11 -19.83 11.56
CA ALA A 52 -4.67 -19.70 11.51
C ALA A 52 -4.22 -18.88 10.29
N GLY A 53 -4.75 -19.20 9.10
CA GLY A 53 -4.48 -18.47 7.87
C GLY A 53 -4.92 -16.99 7.95
N ARG A 54 -6.13 -16.76 8.47
CA ARG A 54 -6.63 -15.39 8.68
C ARG A 54 -5.77 -14.59 9.67
N ASN A 55 -5.33 -15.22 10.76
CA ASN A 55 -4.48 -14.56 11.76
C ASN A 55 -3.09 -14.26 11.19
N TRP A 56 -2.53 -15.18 10.42
CA TRP A 56 -1.26 -14.97 9.71
C TRP A 56 -1.34 -13.81 8.70
N LEU A 57 -2.42 -13.75 7.89
CA LEU A 57 -2.63 -12.64 6.95
C LEU A 57 -2.76 -11.30 7.68
N ARG A 58 -3.50 -11.25 8.80
CA ARG A 58 -3.61 -10.02 9.62
C ARG A 58 -2.26 -9.60 10.20
N GLY A 59 -1.45 -10.56 10.67
CA GLY A 59 -0.10 -10.30 11.15
C GLY A 59 0.79 -9.72 10.05
N ARG A 60 0.70 -10.26 8.82
CA ARG A 60 1.42 -9.72 7.65
C ARG A 60 0.99 -8.32 7.29
N ASP A 61 -0.31 -8.05 7.27
CA ASP A 61 -0.83 -6.70 6.99
C ASP A 61 -0.37 -5.68 8.05
N ALA A 62 -0.35 -6.07 9.33
CA ALA A 62 0.15 -5.23 10.41
C ALA A 62 1.66 -4.94 10.28
N ALA A 63 2.47 -5.96 10.00
CA ALA A 63 3.90 -5.81 9.75
C ALA A 63 4.17 -4.95 8.50
N ALA A 64 3.39 -5.12 7.44
CA ALA A 64 3.49 -4.31 6.23
C ALA A 64 3.18 -2.82 6.49
N ASN A 65 2.15 -2.52 7.29
CA ASN A 65 1.84 -1.14 7.70
C ASN A 65 2.98 -0.55 8.55
N GLN A 66 3.57 -1.35 9.44
CA GLN A 66 4.71 -0.90 10.23
C GLN A 66 5.95 -0.64 9.35
N ALA A 67 6.23 -1.50 8.38
CA ALA A 67 7.29 -1.29 7.40
C ALA A 67 7.03 -0.04 6.56
N LEU A 68 5.78 0.21 6.12
CA LEU A 68 5.43 1.43 5.40
C LEU A 68 5.71 2.70 6.20
N VAL A 69 5.55 2.68 7.53
CA VAL A 69 5.80 3.85 8.38
C VAL A 69 7.29 4.02 8.69
N ASN A 70 8.00 2.92 8.91
CA ASN A 70 9.35 2.94 9.50
C ASN A 70 10.49 2.85 8.47
N ALA A 71 10.26 2.30 7.27
CA ALA A 71 11.27 2.21 6.24
C ALA A 71 11.50 3.58 5.58
N PHE A 72 12.70 4.12 5.65
CA PHE A 72 13.08 5.40 5.06
C PHE A 72 14.22 5.26 4.06
N ALA A 73 15.19 4.40 4.34
CA ALA A 73 16.31 4.14 3.45
C ALA A 73 15.86 3.27 2.24
N VAL A 74 16.55 3.41 1.12
CA VAL A 74 16.18 2.68 -0.12
C VAL A 74 16.27 1.18 0.09
N ASP A 75 17.31 0.68 0.75
CA ASP A 75 17.50 -0.74 1.05
C ASP A 75 16.42 -1.32 1.99
N GLU A 76 15.97 -0.52 2.97
CA GLU A 76 14.84 -0.88 3.83
C GLU A 76 13.54 -0.98 3.03
N LEU A 77 13.33 -0.04 2.09
CA LEU A 77 12.16 -0.04 1.20
C LEU A 77 12.20 -1.18 0.20
N GLU A 78 13.37 -1.53 -0.35
CA GLU A 78 13.57 -2.70 -1.21
C GLU A 78 13.16 -3.97 -0.46
N THR A 79 13.65 -4.14 0.78
CA THR A 79 13.29 -5.26 1.67
C THR A 79 11.79 -5.28 1.96
N ALA A 80 11.22 -4.14 2.34
CA ALA A 80 9.79 -4.04 2.63
C ALA A 80 8.90 -4.38 1.42
N VAL A 81 9.30 -3.97 0.22
CA VAL A 81 8.59 -4.33 -1.03
C VAL A 81 8.74 -5.82 -1.34
N SER A 82 9.92 -6.41 -1.10
CA SER A 82 10.15 -7.84 -1.28
C SER A 82 9.23 -8.66 -0.36
N ASP A 83 9.17 -8.32 0.92
CA ASP A 83 8.45 -9.09 1.93
C ASP A 83 6.95 -8.85 1.90
N TYR A 84 6.52 -7.61 1.68
CA TYR A 84 5.14 -7.17 1.85
C TYR A 84 4.47 -6.64 0.57
N GLY A 85 5.14 -6.69 -0.57
CA GLY A 85 4.60 -6.16 -1.83
C GLY A 85 3.29 -6.80 -2.30
N SER A 86 2.93 -7.98 -1.79
CA SER A 86 1.64 -8.65 -2.07
C SER A 86 0.53 -8.31 -1.07
N THR A 87 0.79 -7.48 -0.08
CA THR A 87 -0.20 -7.02 0.91
C THR A 87 -1.01 -5.84 0.37
N LYS A 88 -2.04 -5.44 1.13
CA LYS A 88 -2.89 -4.28 0.78
C LYS A 88 -2.13 -2.96 0.65
N VAL A 89 -1.00 -2.83 1.36
CA VAL A 89 -0.16 -1.63 1.31
C VAL A 89 1.04 -1.79 0.36
N GLY A 90 1.09 -2.90 -0.38
CA GLY A 90 2.20 -3.21 -1.29
C GLY A 90 2.44 -2.14 -2.35
N ASP A 91 1.36 -1.56 -2.90
CA ASP A 91 1.48 -0.49 -3.90
C ASP A 91 1.95 0.83 -3.28
N ALA A 92 1.54 1.13 -2.04
CA ALA A 92 2.06 2.27 -1.30
C ALA A 92 3.57 2.11 -0.99
N LEU A 93 4.01 0.90 -0.62
CA LEU A 93 5.43 0.60 -0.43
C LEU A 93 6.23 0.77 -1.72
N ARG A 94 5.72 0.28 -2.86
CA ARG A 94 6.35 0.46 -4.17
C ARG A 94 6.44 1.93 -4.56
N LEU A 95 5.37 2.70 -4.33
CA LEU A 95 5.37 4.13 -4.62
C LEU A 95 6.44 4.86 -3.81
N ARG A 96 6.57 4.51 -2.53
CA ARG A 96 7.60 5.08 -1.66
C ARG A 96 9.01 4.66 -2.09
N LEU A 97 9.20 3.41 -2.52
CA LEU A 97 10.47 2.93 -3.07
C LEU A 97 10.83 3.68 -4.35
N ALA A 98 9.87 3.85 -5.27
CA ALA A 98 10.09 4.61 -6.50
C ALA A 98 10.52 6.05 -6.22
N LYS A 99 9.88 6.70 -5.22
CA LYS A 99 10.31 8.01 -4.77
C LYS A 99 11.71 7.98 -4.15
N GLY A 100 12.03 6.99 -3.33
CA GLY A 100 13.36 6.81 -2.76
C GLY A 100 14.45 6.68 -3.83
N TYR A 101 14.20 5.90 -4.87
CA TYR A 101 15.09 5.83 -6.03
C TYR A 101 15.25 7.17 -6.74
N TYR A 102 14.14 7.87 -6.96
CA TYR A 102 14.17 9.20 -7.57
C TYR A 102 15.01 10.20 -6.75
N ASP A 103 14.81 10.25 -5.43
CA ASP A 103 15.54 11.13 -4.52
C ASP A 103 17.05 10.77 -4.46
N ALA A 104 17.39 9.50 -4.65
CA ALA A 104 18.76 9.01 -4.75
C ALA A 104 19.39 9.21 -6.16
N GLY A 105 18.68 9.81 -7.11
CA GLY A 105 19.13 9.96 -8.50
C GLY A 105 19.14 8.68 -9.33
N ARG A 106 18.56 7.58 -8.80
CA ARG A 106 18.44 6.28 -9.48
C ARG A 106 17.17 6.28 -10.35
N TYR A 107 17.16 7.12 -11.37
CA TYR A 107 15.96 7.37 -12.19
C TYR A 107 15.50 6.16 -13.00
N ASP A 108 16.42 5.30 -13.46
CA ASP A 108 16.07 4.05 -14.17
C ASP A 108 15.31 3.08 -13.26
N ASP A 109 15.77 2.93 -12.01
CA ASP A 109 15.10 2.09 -11.01
C ASP A 109 13.73 2.66 -10.63
N ALA A 110 13.64 3.97 -10.47
CA ALA A 110 12.36 4.67 -10.23
C ALA A 110 11.37 4.42 -11.38
N LEU A 111 11.79 4.56 -12.64
CA LEU A 111 10.98 4.28 -13.82
C LEU A 111 10.45 2.85 -13.81
N ALA A 112 11.32 1.86 -13.56
CA ALA A 112 10.93 0.46 -13.54
C ALA A 112 9.85 0.15 -12.49
N VAL A 113 9.85 0.86 -11.35
CA VAL A 113 8.83 0.71 -10.32
C VAL A 113 7.54 1.45 -10.69
N TYR A 114 7.65 2.68 -11.21
CA TYR A 114 6.47 3.44 -11.67
C TYR A 114 5.74 2.74 -12.81
N ASP A 115 6.44 2.15 -13.78
CA ASP A 115 5.83 1.39 -14.86
C ASP A 115 5.03 0.17 -14.37
N LYS A 116 5.53 -0.52 -13.34
CA LYS A 116 4.80 -1.62 -12.70
C LYS A 116 3.52 -1.16 -11.99
N LEU A 117 3.54 0.03 -11.38
CA LEU A 117 2.41 0.62 -10.69
C LEU A 117 1.35 1.14 -11.67
N ALA A 118 1.75 1.82 -12.74
CA ALA A 118 0.82 2.41 -13.72
C ALA A 118 -0.11 1.37 -14.38
N GLY A 119 0.33 0.11 -14.48
CA GLY A 119 -0.44 -0.97 -15.11
C GLY A 119 -1.32 -1.81 -14.17
N LYS A 120 -1.20 -1.69 -12.84
CA LYS A 120 -1.78 -2.65 -11.88
C LYS A 120 -2.37 -2.04 -10.61
N ALA A 121 -2.05 -0.78 -10.30
CA ALA A 121 -2.44 -0.16 -9.05
C ALA A 121 -3.88 0.37 -9.08
N ASP A 122 -4.45 0.60 -7.89
CA ASP A 122 -5.65 1.41 -7.75
C ASP A 122 -5.47 2.77 -8.44
N ALA A 123 -6.56 3.34 -8.97
CA ALA A 123 -6.54 4.56 -9.79
C ALA A 123 -5.72 5.71 -9.17
N ALA A 124 -5.80 5.89 -7.85
CA ALA A 124 -5.05 6.94 -7.14
C ALA A 124 -3.53 6.70 -7.19
N PHE A 125 -3.07 5.47 -7.03
CA PHE A 125 -1.66 5.10 -7.13
C PHE A 125 -1.17 5.13 -8.57
N ALA A 126 -2.03 4.75 -9.53
CA ALA A 126 -1.72 4.81 -10.95
C ALA A 126 -1.48 6.26 -11.42
N ASP A 127 -2.30 7.21 -10.97
CA ASP A 127 -2.13 8.63 -11.26
C ASP A 127 -0.79 9.17 -10.74
N ILE A 128 -0.45 8.84 -9.48
CA ILE A 128 0.81 9.27 -8.87
C ILE A 128 2.00 8.61 -9.59
N ALA A 129 1.87 7.35 -9.95
CA ALA A 129 2.93 6.62 -10.66
C ALA A 129 3.17 7.20 -12.05
N ALA A 130 2.10 7.55 -12.78
CA ALA A 130 2.21 8.16 -14.11
C ALA A 130 2.94 9.52 -14.06
N VAL A 131 2.57 10.38 -13.09
CA VAL A 131 3.24 11.66 -12.87
C VAL A 131 4.68 11.44 -12.36
N GLY A 132 4.90 10.48 -11.45
CA GLY A 132 6.23 10.13 -10.96
C GLY A 132 7.16 9.63 -12.07
N ARG A 133 6.62 8.83 -13.00
CA ARG A 133 7.32 8.40 -14.21
C ARG A 133 7.80 9.59 -15.05
N ALA A 134 6.93 10.56 -15.27
CA ALA A 134 7.30 11.76 -16.03
C ALA A 134 8.40 12.57 -15.31
N TYR A 135 8.37 12.66 -13.98
CA TYR A 135 9.47 13.27 -13.21
C TYR A 135 10.77 12.47 -13.32
N ALA A 136 10.73 11.14 -13.32
CA ALA A 136 11.93 10.33 -13.47
C ALA A 136 12.57 10.50 -14.86
N LEU A 137 11.75 10.63 -15.92
CA LEU A 137 12.23 10.98 -17.26
C LEU A 137 12.87 12.38 -17.30
N GLU A 138 12.27 13.35 -16.59
CA GLU A 138 12.85 14.68 -16.44
C GLU A 138 14.20 14.64 -15.71
N GLY A 139 14.31 13.83 -14.65
CA GLY A 139 15.58 13.59 -13.94
C GLY A 139 16.66 12.99 -14.80
N GLN A 140 16.29 12.20 -15.83
CA GLN A 140 17.19 11.69 -16.86
C GLN A 140 17.52 12.72 -17.95
N GLU A 141 17.06 13.96 -17.81
CA GLU A 141 17.19 15.02 -18.84
C GLU A 141 16.46 14.69 -20.17
N LYS A 142 15.58 13.69 -20.17
CA LYS A 142 14.72 13.35 -21.30
C LYS A 142 13.50 14.29 -21.38
N TYR A 143 13.77 15.56 -21.50
CA TYR A 143 12.75 16.61 -21.34
C TYR A 143 11.59 16.52 -22.33
N LYS A 144 11.83 16.09 -23.57
CA LYS A 144 10.76 15.89 -24.56
C LYS A 144 9.81 14.77 -24.14
N GLU A 145 10.37 13.61 -23.80
CA GLU A 145 9.61 12.45 -23.37
C GLU A 145 8.86 12.72 -22.07
N ALA A 146 9.50 13.41 -21.12
CA ALA A 146 8.87 13.83 -19.87
C ALA A 146 7.68 14.79 -20.11
N GLY A 147 7.88 15.78 -20.99
CA GLY A 147 6.83 16.74 -21.37
C GLY A 147 5.63 16.06 -22.02
N GLU A 148 5.87 15.12 -22.94
CA GLU A 148 4.83 14.30 -23.57
C GLU A 148 4.08 13.44 -22.54
N ALA A 149 4.80 12.82 -21.59
CA ALA A 149 4.19 12.00 -20.54
C ALA A 149 3.30 12.83 -19.61
N PHE A 150 3.76 14.03 -19.21
CA PHE A 150 2.96 14.96 -18.43
C PHE A 150 1.71 15.45 -19.19
N ALA A 151 1.86 15.81 -20.48
CA ALA A 151 0.75 16.26 -21.31
C ALA A 151 -0.30 15.15 -21.50
N ALA A 152 0.13 13.93 -21.84
CA ALA A 152 -0.75 12.78 -21.99
C ALA A 152 -1.53 12.48 -20.69
N PHE A 153 -0.86 12.56 -19.54
CA PHE A 153 -1.56 12.41 -18.26
C PHE A 153 -2.62 13.50 -18.06
N ALA A 154 -2.29 14.76 -18.34
CA ALA A 154 -3.20 15.89 -18.17
C ALA A 154 -4.44 15.79 -19.07
N GLU A 155 -4.26 15.32 -20.31
CA GLU A 155 -5.37 15.09 -21.27
C GLU A 155 -6.28 13.95 -20.81
N ALA A 156 -5.71 12.83 -20.38
CA ALA A 156 -6.48 11.67 -19.97
C ALA A 156 -7.19 11.87 -18.63
N ASN A 157 -6.66 12.71 -17.73
CA ASN A 157 -7.08 12.81 -16.34
C ASN A 157 -7.50 14.23 -15.93
N ALA A 158 -8.38 14.86 -16.70
CA ALA A 158 -8.84 16.24 -16.49
C ALA A 158 -9.49 16.51 -15.13
N LYS A 159 -9.89 15.47 -14.38
CA LYS A 159 -10.48 15.58 -13.03
C LYS A 159 -9.50 15.19 -11.92
N SER A 160 -8.28 14.77 -12.26
CA SER A 160 -7.29 14.37 -11.26
C SER A 160 -6.81 15.60 -10.47
N TYR A 161 -6.56 15.39 -9.18
CA TYR A 161 -5.93 16.41 -8.33
C TYR A 161 -4.49 16.73 -8.76
N LEU A 162 -3.87 15.87 -9.58
CA LEU A 162 -2.54 16.06 -10.18
C LEU A 162 -2.57 16.83 -11.50
N LEU A 163 -3.75 17.21 -12.03
CA LEU A 163 -3.89 17.88 -13.31
C LEU A 163 -2.97 19.10 -13.43
N LEU A 164 -3.07 20.04 -12.49
CA LEU A 164 -2.24 21.25 -12.49
C LEU A 164 -0.75 20.90 -12.39
N THR A 165 -0.39 19.90 -11.61
CA THR A 165 1.00 19.43 -11.47
C THR A 165 1.54 18.92 -12.80
N ALA A 166 0.75 18.12 -13.52
CA ALA A 166 1.14 17.60 -14.82
C ALA A 166 1.24 18.72 -15.87
N GLN A 167 0.28 19.63 -15.90
CA GLN A 167 0.31 20.79 -16.82
C GLN A 167 1.54 21.66 -16.60
N LEU A 168 1.90 21.94 -15.33
CA LEU A 168 3.11 22.68 -14.98
C LEU A 168 4.39 21.92 -15.36
N GLY A 169 4.38 20.58 -15.18
CA GLY A 169 5.47 19.69 -15.59
C GLY A 169 5.68 19.74 -17.11
N ALA A 170 4.60 19.64 -17.88
CA ALA A 170 4.65 19.70 -19.35
C ALA A 170 5.25 21.05 -19.82
N ALA A 171 4.73 22.17 -19.30
CA ALA A 171 5.25 23.50 -19.65
C ALA A 171 6.72 23.68 -19.26
N ARG A 172 7.11 23.21 -18.06
CA ARG A 172 8.51 23.24 -17.61
C ARG A 172 9.42 22.40 -18.52
N CYS A 173 9.06 21.17 -18.82
CA CYS A 173 9.83 20.29 -19.69
C CYS A 173 9.96 20.87 -21.10
N LYS A 174 8.92 21.52 -21.62
CA LYS A 174 8.96 22.24 -22.89
C LYS A 174 10.03 23.33 -22.91
N ALA A 175 10.12 24.11 -21.82
CA ALA A 175 11.17 25.13 -21.69
C ALA A 175 12.58 24.50 -21.59
N LEU A 176 12.72 23.41 -20.81
CA LEU A 176 13.98 22.69 -20.67
C LEU A 176 14.43 22.03 -21.97
N ALA A 177 13.49 21.62 -22.83
CA ALA A 177 13.75 21.14 -24.17
C ALA A 177 14.14 22.25 -25.18
N GLY A 178 14.13 23.52 -24.73
CA GLY A 178 14.57 24.68 -25.52
C GLY A 178 13.44 25.57 -26.04
N ASP A 179 12.17 25.15 -25.98
CA ASP A 179 11.04 25.97 -26.42
C ASP A 179 10.51 26.84 -25.24
N LYS A 180 11.28 27.90 -24.94
CA LYS A 180 10.94 28.84 -23.86
C LYS A 180 9.71 29.68 -24.18
N ASP A 181 9.54 30.08 -25.43
CA ASP A 181 8.40 30.93 -25.85
C ASP A 181 7.09 30.14 -25.83
N GLY A 182 7.11 28.89 -26.25
CA GLY A 182 5.98 28.00 -26.15
C GLY A 182 5.62 27.70 -24.70
N ALA A 183 6.60 27.49 -23.83
CA ALA A 183 6.37 27.28 -22.41
C ALA A 183 5.77 28.52 -21.72
N ALA A 184 6.25 29.73 -22.07
CA ALA A 184 5.69 30.98 -21.54
C ALA A 184 4.21 31.12 -21.90
N LYS A 185 3.81 30.82 -23.13
CA LYS A 185 2.40 30.81 -23.57
C LYS A 185 1.57 29.81 -22.81
N ASP A 186 2.14 28.61 -22.54
CA ASP A 186 1.45 27.59 -21.77
C ASP A 186 1.22 28.06 -20.30
N PHE A 187 2.21 28.67 -19.67
CA PHE A 187 2.05 29.24 -18.32
C PHE A 187 1.02 30.37 -18.29
N ASP A 188 1.00 31.26 -19.28
CA ASP A 188 0.02 32.34 -19.37
C ASP A 188 -1.41 31.78 -19.54
N ALA A 189 -1.57 30.76 -20.38
CA ALA A 189 -2.86 30.08 -20.57
C ALA A 189 -3.32 29.38 -19.27
N LEU A 190 -2.44 28.69 -18.57
CA LEU A 190 -2.74 28.08 -17.29
C LEU A 190 -3.13 29.10 -16.24
N LYS A 191 -2.44 30.26 -16.18
CA LYS A 191 -2.76 31.35 -15.27
C LYS A 191 -4.12 31.95 -15.56
N ALA A 192 -4.45 32.15 -16.84
CA ALA A 192 -5.77 32.66 -17.27
C ALA A 192 -6.92 31.69 -16.92
N ALA A 193 -6.68 30.37 -16.99
CA ALA A 193 -7.65 29.34 -16.65
C ALA A 193 -7.79 29.10 -15.14
N ALA A 194 -6.83 29.53 -14.33
CA ALA A 194 -6.81 29.29 -12.88
C ALA A 194 -7.91 30.08 -12.17
N LYS A 195 -8.72 29.37 -11.37
CA LYS A 195 -9.88 29.94 -10.66
C LYS A 195 -9.53 30.51 -9.29
N ASP A 196 -8.46 30.02 -8.68
CA ASP A 196 -8.05 30.43 -7.33
C ASP A 196 -6.66 31.07 -7.33
N GLU A 197 -6.42 31.94 -6.35
CA GLU A 197 -5.17 32.70 -6.23
C GLU A 197 -3.98 31.80 -5.88
N LEU A 198 -4.20 30.68 -5.19
CA LEU A 198 -3.13 29.75 -4.85
C LEU A 198 -2.59 29.05 -6.11
N ALA A 199 -3.50 28.61 -7.00
CA ALA A 199 -3.12 28.06 -8.29
C ALA A 199 -2.35 29.08 -9.13
N LYS A 200 -2.84 30.35 -9.23
CA LYS A 200 -2.14 31.41 -9.94
C LYS A 200 -0.74 31.65 -9.39
N ALA A 201 -0.61 31.77 -8.07
CA ALA A 201 0.69 31.96 -7.42
C ALA A 201 1.65 30.78 -7.66
N ARG A 202 1.14 29.55 -7.74
CA ARG A 202 1.94 28.35 -8.05
C ARG A 202 2.42 28.37 -9.51
N ILE A 203 1.57 28.77 -10.45
CA ILE A 203 1.91 28.91 -11.87
C ILE A 203 2.98 29.99 -12.05
N GLU A 204 2.82 31.16 -11.43
CA GLU A 204 3.79 32.26 -11.49
C GLU A 204 5.15 31.85 -10.95
N ARG A 205 5.18 31.21 -9.78
CA ARG A 205 6.45 30.73 -9.20
C ARG A 205 7.16 29.75 -10.14
N MET A 206 6.43 28.86 -10.79
CA MET A 206 7.02 27.92 -11.75
C MET A 206 7.52 28.63 -12.99
N ALA A 207 6.74 29.54 -13.56
CA ALA A 207 7.15 30.35 -14.72
C ALA A 207 8.42 31.17 -14.42
N ASP A 208 8.50 31.77 -13.25
CA ASP A 208 9.67 32.53 -12.83
C ASP A 208 10.91 31.65 -12.55
N ALA A 209 10.70 30.44 -12.03
CA ALA A 209 11.78 29.47 -11.83
C ALA A 209 12.38 29.05 -13.17
N VAL A 210 11.52 28.77 -14.17
CA VAL A 210 11.93 28.42 -15.53
C VAL A 210 12.69 29.58 -16.20
N LYS A 211 12.21 30.84 -16.05
CA LYS A 211 12.91 32.02 -16.57
C LYS A 211 14.31 32.18 -15.98
N ARG A 212 14.48 31.85 -14.70
CA ARG A 212 15.78 31.96 -14.00
C ARG A 212 16.70 30.76 -14.19
N HIS A 213 16.33 29.77 -14.98
CA HIS A 213 17.10 28.56 -15.20
C HIS A 213 17.45 27.77 -13.92
N ASP A 214 16.53 27.76 -12.96
CA ASP A 214 16.69 26.94 -11.75
C ASP A 214 15.59 25.84 -11.67
N PRO A 215 15.69 24.81 -12.50
CA PRO A 215 14.70 23.74 -12.58
C PRO A 215 14.71 22.84 -11.33
N ALA A 216 15.85 22.68 -10.66
CA ALA A 216 16.00 21.80 -9.51
C ALA A 216 15.20 22.30 -8.31
N ARG A 217 15.14 23.61 -8.07
CA ARG A 217 14.44 24.21 -6.95
C ARG A 217 12.91 24.07 -7.04
N ALA A 218 12.38 24.03 -8.27
CA ALA A 218 10.95 23.90 -8.50
C ALA A 218 10.45 22.44 -8.33
N ALA A 219 11.28 21.46 -8.64
CA ALA A 219 10.92 20.03 -8.46
C ALA A 219 10.84 19.62 -6.98
N HIS A 220 11.81 20.06 -6.16
CA HIS A 220 11.83 19.77 -4.72
C HIS A 220 10.58 20.29 -3.98
N SER A 221 10.07 21.46 -4.33
CA SER A 221 8.93 22.07 -3.61
C SER A 221 7.62 21.29 -3.70
N LEU A 222 7.46 20.42 -4.68
CA LEU A 222 6.23 19.63 -4.88
C LEU A 222 6.20 18.34 -4.03
N PHE A 223 7.37 17.71 -3.89
CA PHE A 223 7.52 16.56 -2.99
C PHE A 223 7.59 16.99 -1.52
N ASP A 224 8.14 18.17 -1.23
CA ASP A 224 8.16 18.75 0.12
C ASP A 224 6.74 19.05 0.63
N ALA A 225 5.84 19.51 -0.24
CA ALA A 225 4.44 19.69 0.12
C ALA A 225 3.71 18.36 0.40
N ALA A 226 4.01 17.30 -0.36
CA ALA A 226 3.47 15.97 -0.11
C ALA A 226 4.05 15.33 1.17
N ASN A 227 5.34 15.55 1.45
CA ASN A 227 5.98 15.12 2.68
C ASN A 227 5.45 15.89 3.89
N ALA A 228 5.26 17.20 3.79
CA ALA A 228 4.67 18.02 4.84
C ALA A 228 3.23 17.58 5.16
N ALA A 229 2.45 17.21 4.15
CA ALA A 229 1.11 16.63 4.35
C ALA A 229 1.18 15.25 5.03
N ALA A 230 2.14 14.41 4.64
CA ALA A 230 2.35 13.10 5.28
C ALA A 230 2.85 13.23 6.74
N GLU A 231 3.69 14.23 7.03
CA GLU A 231 4.13 14.53 8.39
C GLU A 231 3.01 15.13 9.25
N ALA A 232 2.14 15.96 8.68
CA ALA A 232 0.96 16.48 9.37
C ALA A 232 -0.01 15.35 9.77
N VAL A 233 -0.27 14.40 8.86
CA VAL A 233 -1.06 13.19 9.16
C VAL A 233 -0.39 12.33 10.24
N LYS A 234 0.94 12.23 10.24
CA LYS A 234 1.72 11.50 11.26
C LYS A 234 1.70 12.21 12.62
N ALA A 235 1.65 13.53 12.66
CA ALA A 235 1.54 14.31 13.87
C ALA A 235 0.14 14.17 14.51
N GLU A 236 -0.92 14.12 13.70
CA GLU A 236 -2.29 13.87 14.16
C GLU A 236 -2.52 12.43 14.63
N ALA A 237 -1.78 11.45 14.06
CA ALA A 237 -1.88 10.04 14.43
C ALA A 237 -1.07 9.65 15.68
N LYS A 238 -0.29 10.57 16.30
CA LYS A 238 0.45 10.30 17.52
C LYS A 238 -0.53 10.23 18.70
N PRO A 239 -0.69 9.08 19.39
CA PRO A 239 -1.58 8.99 20.55
C PRO A 239 -1.13 10.01 21.59
N ALA A 240 -2.08 10.76 22.13
CA ALA A 240 -1.83 11.64 23.27
C ALA A 240 -1.17 10.83 24.39
N GLU A 241 0.04 11.19 24.77
CA GLU A 241 0.76 10.59 25.88
C GLU A 241 -0.13 10.64 27.12
N ALA A 242 -0.52 9.47 27.61
CA ALA A 242 -1.31 9.36 28.83
C ALA A 242 -0.51 10.00 29.96
N LYS A 243 -1.07 11.05 30.59
CA LYS A 243 -0.53 11.65 31.80
C LYS A 243 -0.31 10.55 32.85
N PRO A 244 0.84 10.52 33.54
CA PRO A 244 1.06 9.59 34.63
C PRO A 244 -0.02 9.78 35.70
N ALA A 245 -0.67 8.70 36.09
CA ALA A 245 -1.64 8.70 37.18
C ALA A 245 -0.95 9.16 38.47
N GLU A 246 -1.48 10.22 39.05
CA GLU A 246 -1.08 10.76 40.36
C GLU A 246 -1.34 9.67 41.43
N LYS A 247 -0.27 9.25 42.10
CA LYS A 247 -0.37 8.31 43.24
C LYS A 247 -1.20 8.93 44.37
N PRO A 248 -2.12 8.20 44.99
CA PRO A 248 -2.82 8.68 46.16
C PRO A 248 -1.86 8.86 47.35
N ALA A 249 -1.94 10.00 48.00
CA ALA A 249 -1.19 10.31 49.22
C ALA A 249 -1.57 9.35 50.34
N GLU A 250 -0.59 8.64 50.90
CA GLU A 250 -0.73 7.86 52.15
C GLU A 250 -1.05 8.81 53.33
N ALA A 251 -2.22 8.65 53.92
CA ALA A 251 -2.57 9.29 55.15
C ALA A 251 -1.83 8.58 56.30
N LYS A 252 -0.94 9.28 56.96
CA LYS A 252 -0.35 8.87 58.23
C LYS A 252 -1.43 8.97 59.34
N LYS A 253 -1.63 7.86 60.03
CA LYS A 253 -1.97 7.84 61.43
C LYS A 253 -0.97 7.00 62.19
#